data_9ae67ee6ffcc32fedb9b4cfef2775092
#
_entry.id   9ae67ee6ffcc32fedb9b4cfef2775092
#
_cell.length_a   1.000
_cell.length_b   1.000
_cell.length_c   1.000
_cell.angle_alpha   90.00
_cell.angle_beta   90.00
_cell.angle_gamma   90.00
#
_symmetry.space_group_name_H-M   'P 1'
#
loop_
_entity.id
_entity.type
_entity.pdbx_description
1 polymer ?
#
loop_
_entity_poly.entity_id
_entity_poly.type
_entity_poly.pdbx_seq_one_letter_code
_entity_poly.pdbx_strand_id
1 'polypeptide(L)'
;YDRRGLYTEDPYTDKYTSGSNNGYLSKSSSRTFTYNAQQLLNYHKVIDNTHDISVMLGHEYYNYLYEYMGASGYNFGIDGATELAQVLNKNGDPYSYSNAYNNEGYFFRGMYSYDNKYFGSLSFRRDASSRFHKDYRWGNFWSAGAAWIISKENFFDVDWVDELKLKASIGSQGNDNIGNFLYADNYTIVNNNNSVAYQWLQKGTKDITWETNTNVNTGIEFSVLDSRISGSLDYFYRKTT
;
A
#
# COMPACT_ATOMS: atom_id res chain seq x y z
N TYR A 1 -12.46 3.48 -11.42
CA TYR A 1 -13.32 4.41 -10.69
C TYR A 1 -13.23 5.79 -11.31
N ASP A 2 -14.37 6.34 -11.72
CA ASP A 2 -14.48 7.68 -12.32
C ASP A 2 -15.21 8.61 -11.34
N ARG A 3 -14.64 9.78 -11.10
CA ARG A 3 -15.25 10.80 -10.24
C ARG A 3 -15.33 12.13 -10.99
N ARG A 4 -16.48 12.78 -10.90
CA ARG A 4 -16.71 14.14 -11.41
C ARG A 4 -17.05 15.05 -10.24
N GLY A 5 -16.45 16.22 -10.20
CA GLY A 5 -16.72 17.24 -9.20
C GLY A 5 -17.26 18.50 -9.86
N LEU A 6 -18.32 19.04 -9.28
CA LEU A 6 -18.87 20.36 -9.59
C LEU A 6 -18.92 21.14 -8.28
N TYR A 7 -18.34 22.32 -8.28
CA TYR A 7 -18.44 23.27 -7.18
C TYR A 7 -18.92 24.62 -7.75
N THR A 8 -19.99 25.16 -7.15
CA THR A 8 -20.55 26.46 -7.51
C THR A 8 -20.74 27.31 -6.26
N GLU A 9 -20.29 28.55 -6.31
CA GLU A 9 -20.71 29.59 -5.36
C GLU A 9 -21.76 30.46 -6.02
N ASP A 10 -22.92 30.62 -5.35
CA ASP A 10 -24.03 31.40 -5.84
C ASP A 10 -23.66 32.90 -5.82
N PRO A 11 -23.75 33.60 -6.96
CA PRO A 11 -23.45 35.03 -7.04
C PRO A 11 -24.40 35.91 -6.24
N TYR A 12 -25.54 35.39 -5.83
CA TYR A 12 -26.57 36.17 -5.10
C TYR A 12 -26.42 36.16 -3.60
N THR A 13 -25.69 35.21 -3.02
CA THR A 13 -25.43 35.21 -1.56
C THR A 13 -24.34 36.18 -1.14
N ASP A 14 -23.50 36.63 -2.06
CA ASP A 14 -22.33 37.50 -1.78
C ASP A 14 -22.52 38.97 -2.22
N LYS A 15 -23.74 39.47 -2.24
CA LYS A 15 -24.06 40.86 -2.61
C LYS A 15 -23.32 41.94 -1.78
N TYR A 16 -22.62 41.56 -0.72
CA TYR A 16 -22.01 42.47 0.25
C TYR A 16 -20.51 42.34 0.45
N THR A 17 -19.83 41.41 -0.18
CA THR A 17 -18.37 41.40 -0.22
C THR A 17 -17.92 42.25 -1.41
N SER A 18 -17.28 43.35 -1.12
CA SER A 18 -16.72 44.29 -2.09
C SER A 18 -15.49 43.70 -2.83
N GLY A 19 -15.71 42.63 -3.54
CA GLY A 19 -14.73 41.96 -4.37
C GLY A 19 -15.37 41.56 -5.70
N SER A 20 -14.71 41.83 -6.76
CA SER A 20 -15.11 41.76 -8.15
C SER A 20 -15.53 40.38 -8.68
N ASN A 21 -15.90 39.39 -7.85
CA ASN A 21 -16.23 38.04 -8.27
C ASN A 21 -17.73 37.77 -8.11
N ASN A 22 -18.43 37.74 -9.21
CA ASN A 22 -19.86 37.46 -9.28
C ASN A 22 -20.08 35.96 -9.52
N GLY A 23 -19.81 35.14 -8.45
CA GLY A 23 -19.88 33.71 -8.46
C GLY A 23 -18.61 32.99 -8.97
N TYR A 24 -18.44 31.77 -8.52
CA TYR A 24 -17.31 30.89 -8.86
C TYR A 24 -17.83 29.51 -9.29
N LEU A 25 -17.23 28.96 -10.33
CA LEU A 25 -17.54 27.63 -10.86
C LEU A 25 -16.27 26.83 -11.07
N SER A 26 -16.24 25.61 -10.56
CA SER A 26 -15.17 24.65 -10.82
C SER A 26 -15.74 23.30 -11.27
N LYS A 27 -15.17 22.74 -12.32
CA LYS A 27 -15.46 21.38 -12.76
C LYS A 27 -14.18 20.57 -12.80
N SER A 28 -14.25 19.34 -12.28
CA SER A 28 -13.15 18.39 -12.34
C SER A 28 -13.64 17.00 -12.72
N SER A 29 -12.74 16.22 -13.30
CA SER A 29 -12.96 14.81 -13.57
C SER A 29 -11.69 14.06 -13.18
N SER A 30 -11.85 12.95 -12.48
CA SER A 30 -10.75 12.04 -12.19
C SER A 30 -11.14 10.60 -12.52
N ARG A 31 -10.17 9.87 -13.00
CA ARG A 31 -10.29 8.44 -13.30
C ARG A 31 -9.17 7.68 -12.64
N THR A 32 -9.52 6.62 -11.94
CA THR A 32 -8.57 5.67 -11.39
C THR A 32 -8.76 4.31 -12.07
N PHE A 33 -7.71 3.81 -12.67
CA PHE A 33 -7.68 2.47 -13.25
C PHE A 33 -6.63 1.64 -12.51
N THR A 34 -7.08 0.55 -11.90
CA THR A 34 -6.19 -0.40 -11.22
C THR A 34 -6.49 -1.81 -11.67
N TYR A 35 -5.46 -2.61 -11.81
CA TYR A 35 -5.63 -4.06 -11.90
C TYR A 35 -4.53 -4.78 -11.14
N ASN A 36 -4.89 -5.95 -10.62
CA ASN A 36 -3.97 -6.88 -9.98
C ASN A 36 -4.11 -8.24 -10.67
N ALA A 37 -3.00 -8.76 -11.17
CA ALA A 37 -2.92 -10.08 -11.77
C ALA A 37 -2.05 -10.97 -10.89
N GLN A 38 -2.61 -12.10 -10.46
CA GLN A 38 -1.90 -13.06 -9.61
C GLN A 38 -1.92 -14.45 -10.22
N GLN A 39 -0.78 -15.13 -10.17
CA GLN A 39 -0.64 -16.54 -10.50
C GLN A 39 -0.14 -17.27 -9.26
N LEU A 40 -0.87 -18.30 -8.84
CA LEU A 40 -0.57 -19.06 -7.62
C LEU A 40 -0.49 -20.54 -7.94
N LEU A 41 0.59 -21.17 -7.51
CA LEU A 41 0.74 -22.63 -7.53
C LEU A 41 0.82 -23.11 -6.08
N ASN A 42 -0.13 -23.96 -5.68
CA ASN A 42 -0.20 -24.54 -4.35
C ASN A 42 0.04 -26.04 -4.42
N TYR A 43 0.87 -26.55 -3.52
CA TYR A 43 1.08 -27.95 -3.28
C TYR A 43 0.86 -28.24 -1.81
N HIS A 44 0.06 -29.27 -1.52
CA HIS A 44 -0.20 -29.76 -0.16
C HIS A 44 -0.12 -31.27 -0.13
N LYS A 45 0.57 -31.82 0.87
CA LYS A 45 0.67 -33.25 1.08
C LYS A 45 0.79 -33.60 2.55
N VAL A 46 0.00 -34.58 2.99
CA VAL A 46 0.14 -35.24 4.27
C VAL A 46 0.79 -36.61 4.06
N ILE A 47 1.82 -36.94 4.81
CA ILE A 47 2.58 -38.18 4.77
C ILE A 47 2.46 -38.84 6.14
N ASP A 48 2.05 -40.12 6.16
CA ASP A 48 1.90 -40.95 7.35
C ASP A 48 1.05 -40.34 8.47
N ASN A 49 0.10 -39.43 8.13
CA ASN A 49 -0.71 -38.65 9.06
C ASN A 49 0.11 -37.83 10.09
N THR A 50 1.40 -37.75 9.90
CA THR A 50 2.36 -37.12 10.86
C THR A 50 3.03 -35.88 10.27
N HIS A 51 3.33 -35.92 8.98
CA HIS A 51 3.99 -34.83 8.30
C HIS A 51 2.98 -34.09 7.41
N ASP A 52 2.75 -32.82 7.67
CA ASP A 52 1.94 -31.96 6.82
C ASP A 52 2.83 -30.90 6.16
N ILE A 53 2.84 -30.88 4.83
CA ILE A 53 3.68 -30.00 4.01
C ILE A 53 2.78 -29.18 3.10
N SER A 54 2.90 -27.86 3.18
CA SER A 54 2.24 -26.93 2.28
C SER A 54 3.27 -26.00 1.65
N VAL A 55 3.25 -25.87 0.33
CA VAL A 55 4.13 -25.00 -0.44
C VAL A 55 3.29 -24.16 -1.39
N MET A 56 3.59 -22.87 -1.44
CA MET A 56 2.97 -21.94 -2.37
C MET A 56 4.06 -21.16 -3.11
N LEU A 57 3.94 -21.09 -4.42
CA LEU A 57 4.69 -20.20 -5.31
C LEU A 57 3.72 -19.21 -5.91
N GLY A 58 4.13 -17.96 -6.01
CA GLY A 58 3.28 -16.93 -6.56
C GLY A 58 4.05 -15.86 -7.32
N HIS A 59 3.34 -15.28 -8.26
CA HIS A 59 3.72 -14.06 -8.97
C HIS A 59 2.54 -13.10 -8.92
N GLU A 60 2.82 -11.83 -8.70
CA GLU A 60 1.84 -10.76 -8.64
C GLU A 60 2.32 -9.57 -9.46
N TYR A 61 1.41 -8.98 -10.22
CA TYR A 61 1.64 -7.72 -10.90
C TYR A 61 0.50 -6.76 -10.59
N TYR A 62 0.83 -5.60 -10.05
CA TYR A 62 -0.09 -4.53 -9.71
C TYR A 62 0.17 -3.31 -10.57
N ASN A 63 -0.90 -2.74 -11.15
CA ASN A 63 -0.86 -1.49 -11.89
C ASN A 63 -1.86 -0.50 -11.30
N TYR A 64 -1.43 0.75 -11.18
CA TYR A 64 -2.24 1.89 -10.77
C TYR A 64 -2.01 3.04 -11.73
N LEU A 65 -3.09 3.60 -12.29
CA LEU A 65 -3.09 4.80 -13.07
C LEU A 65 -4.18 5.73 -12.56
N TYR A 66 -3.78 6.93 -12.19
CA TYR A 66 -4.69 8.02 -11.82
C TYR A 66 -4.54 9.15 -12.83
N GLU A 67 -5.67 9.63 -13.33
CA GLU A 67 -5.75 10.75 -14.25
C GLU A 67 -6.69 11.79 -13.64
N TYR A 68 -6.32 13.05 -13.74
CA TYR A 68 -7.09 14.16 -13.27
C TYR A 68 -7.10 15.27 -14.32
N MET A 69 -8.26 15.92 -14.47
CA MET A 69 -8.41 17.18 -15.21
C MET A 69 -9.35 18.10 -14.45
N GLY A 70 -9.08 19.40 -14.51
CA GLY A 70 -9.90 20.42 -13.86
C GLY A 70 -9.78 21.77 -14.53
N ALA A 71 -10.86 22.53 -14.41
CA ALA A 71 -10.92 23.93 -14.82
C ALA A 71 -11.88 24.69 -13.91
N SER A 72 -11.63 26.00 -13.77
CA SER A 72 -12.48 26.88 -12.97
C SER A 72 -12.57 28.27 -13.58
N GLY A 73 -13.57 29.01 -13.15
CA GLY A 73 -13.75 30.38 -13.55
C GLY A 73 -14.72 31.11 -12.63
N TYR A 74 -14.83 32.42 -12.85
CA TYR A 74 -15.66 33.31 -12.06
C TYR A 74 -16.35 34.35 -12.93
N ASN A 75 -17.26 35.13 -12.34
CA ASN A 75 -18.11 36.08 -13.04
C ASN A 75 -19.02 35.41 -14.06
N PHE A 76 -20.12 34.84 -13.63
CA PHE A 76 -21.17 34.41 -14.53
C PHE A 76 -22.42 35.32 -14.32
N GLY A 77 -22.98 35.74 -15.44
CA GLY A 77 -24.09 36.70 -15.41
C GLY A 77 -25.50 36.05 -15.37
N ILE A 78 -25.52 34.72 -15.14
CA ILE A 78 -26.77 33.93 -15.17
C ILE A 78 -26.88 33.19 -13.84
N ASP A 79 -28.03 33.36 -13.17
CA ASP A 79 -28.33 32.60 -11.96
C ASP A 79 -28.44 31.10 -12.28
N GLY A 80 -27.86 30.24 -11.39
CA GLY A 80 -27.85 28.80 -11.57
C GLY A 80 -26.91 28.30 -12.67
N ALA A 81 -25.87 29.05 -13.05
CA ALA A 81 -24.88 28.62 -14.03
C ALA A 81 -24.18 27.33 -13.58
N THR A 82 -24.11 26.33 -14.43
CA THR A 82 -23.50 25.02 -14.16
C THR A 82 -22.43 24.63 -15.17
N GLU A 83 -22.22 25.45 -16.20
CA GLU A 83 -21.28 25.15 -17.27
C GLU A 83 -20.10 26.13 -17.34
N LEU A 84 -18.89 25.61 -17.52
CA LEU A 84 -17.68 26.44 -17.65
C LEU A 84 -17.74 27.42 -18.84
N ALA A 85 -18.53 27.14 -19.84
CA ALA A 85 -18.77 28.05 -20.97
C ALA A 85 -19.54 29.32 -20.56
N GLN A 86 -20.17 29.33 -19.39
CA GLN A 86 -20.99 30.44 -18.88
C GLN A 86 -20.18 31.41 -18.00
N VAL A 87 -18.92 31.11 -17.71
CA VAL A 87 -18.03 32.01 -16.96
C VAL A 87 -17.41 33.03 -17.91
N LEU A 88 -17.29 34.27 -17.45
CA LEU A 88 -16.66 35.34 -18.21
C LEU A 88 -15.14 35.35 -18.04
N ASN A 89 -14.68 34.98 -16.85
CA ASN A 89 -13.26 35.04 -16.50
C ASN A 89 -12.76 33.63 -16.11
N LYS A 90 -11.70 33.18 -16.75
CA LYS A 90 -11.00 31.96 -16.35
C LYS A 90 -10.23 32.19 -15.05
N ASN A 91 -10.22 31.20 -14.16
CA ASN A 91 -9.38 31.19 -12.96
C ASN A 91 -8.15 30.28 -13.21
N GLY A 92 -7.13 30.87 -13.83
CA GLY A 92 -6.00 30.13 -14.36
C GLY A 92 -6.30 29.33 -15.63
N ASP A 93 -5.32 28.61 -16.13
CA ASP A 93 -5.48 27.70 -17.26
C ASP A 93 -6.08 26.36 -16.80
N PRO A 94 -6.86 25.68 -17.66
CA PRO A 94 -7.22 24.29 -17.42
C PRO A 94 -5.96 23.44 -17.21
N TYR A 95 -6.00 22.53 -16.24
CA TYR A 95 -4.86 21.70 -15.91
C TYR A 95 -5.24 20.23 -15.83
N SER A 96 -4.27 19.39 -16.14
CA SER A 96 -4.39 17.95 -16.01
C SER A 96 -3.06 17.33 -15.63
N TYR A 97 -3.14 16.19 -14.96
CA TYR A 97 -1.97 15.37 -14.65
C TYR A 97 -2.35 13.90 -14.55
N SER A 98 -1.35 13.07 -14.71
CA SER A 98 -1.47 11.64 -14.45
C SER A 98 -0.42 11.18 -13.45
N ASN A 99 -0.77 10.17 -12.68
CA ASN A 99 0.11 9.52 -11.73
C ASN A 99 0.03 8.00 -11.92
N ALA A 100 1.17 7.37 -12.15
CA ALA A 100 1.24 5.94 -12.42
C ALA A 100 2.19 5.26 -11.43
N TYR A 101 1.81 4.06 -11.01
CA TYR A 101 2.57 3.22 -10.11
C TYR A 101 2.39 1.76 -10.47
N ASN A 102 3.50 1.03 -10.53
CA ASN A 102 3.51 -0.40 -10.81
C ASN A 102 4.34 -1.12 -9.75
N ASN A 103 3.87 -2.30 -9.37
CA ASN A 103 4.60 -3.21 -8.51
C ASN A 103 4.56 -4.62 -9.11
N GLU A 104 5.66 -5.35 -9.02
CA GLU A 104 5.78 -6.74 -9.44
C GLU A 104 6.47 -7.54 -8.36
N GLY A 105 5.93 -8.69 -8.00
CA GLY A 105 6.45 -9.51 -6.93
C GLY A 105 6.44 -11.00 -7.25
N TYR A 106 7.52 -11.68 -6.86
CA TYR A 106 7.64 -13.14 -6.86
C TYR A 106 7.76 -13.61 -5.42
N PHE A 107 6.99 -14.62 -5.04
CA PHE A 107 6.99 -15.07 -3.66
C PHE A 107 6.88 -16.58 -3.53
N PHE A 108 7.46 -17.04 -2.46
CA PHE A 108 7.44 -18.43 -1.99
C PHE A 108 6.96 -18.46 -0.54
N ARG A 109 6.18 -19.45 -0.19
CA ARG A 109 5.82 -19.78 1.19
C ARG A 109 5.84 -21.29 1.38
N GLY A 110 6.58 -21.74 2.38
CA GLY A 110 6.59 -23.12 2.86
C GLY A 110 6.05 -23.19 4.28
N MET A 111 5.20 -24.15 4.56
CA MET A 111 4.74 -24.48 5.90
C MET A 111 4.90 -25.99 6.12
N TYR A 112 5.35 -26.34 7.31
CA TYR A 112 5.54 -27.71 7.72
C TYR A 112 5.03 -27.91 9.14
N SER A 113 4.30 -28.99 9.34
CA SER A 113 3.88 -29.44 10.66
C SER A 113 4.25 -30.89 10.86
N TYR A 114 4.75 -31.20 12.04
CA TYR A 114 5.09 -32.55 12.45
C TYR A 114 4.26 -32.94 13.68
N ASP A 115 3.50 -34.05 13.54
CA ASP A 115 2.63 -34.65 14.57
C ASP A 115 1.67 -33.62 15.23
N ASN A 116 1.30 -32.58 14.50
CA ASN A 116 0.53 -31.45 15.07
C ASN A 116 1.09 -30.88 16.38
N LYS A 117 2.41 -31.04 16.60
CA LYS A 117 3.14 -30.52 17.76
C LYS A 117 4.16 -29.45 17.39
N TYR A 118 4.89 -29.67 16.30
CA TYR A 118 5.94 -28.76 15.83
C TYR A 118 5.52 -28.14 14.52
N PHE A 119 5.66 -26.84 14.44
CA PHE A 119 5.27 -26.07 13.25
C PHE A 119 6.45 -25.22 12.80
N GLY A 120 6.71 -25.19 11.51
CA GLY A 120 7.69 -24.35 10.86
C GLY A 120 7.07 -23.60 9.68
N SER A 121 7.47 -22.37 9.48
CA SER A 121 7.10 -21.59 8.31
C SER A 121 8.30 -20.81 7.77
N LEU A 122 8.38 -20.72 6.46
CA LEU A 122 9.37 -19.92 5.75
C LEU A 122 8.68 -19.17 4.62
N SER A 123 8.92 -17.88 4.50
CA SER A 123 8.50 -17.13 3.33
C SER A 123 9.66 -16.32 2.77
N PHE A 124 9.61 -16.14 1.47
CA PHE A 124 10.51 -15.25 0.74
C PHE A 124 9.70 -14.48 -0.31
N ARG A 125 9.96 -13.19 -0.43
CA ARG A 125 9.34 -12.34 -1.43
C ARG A 125 10.40 -11.41 -2.04
N ARG A 126 10.36 -11.31 -3.36
CA ARG A 126 11.16 -10.36 -4.12
C ARG A 126 10.24 -9.44 -4.89
N ASP A 127 10.25 -8.16 -4.55
CA ASP A 127 9.36 -7.14 -5.09
C ASP A 127 10.13 -6.06 -5.84
N ALA A 128 9.56 -5.60 -6.94
CA ALA A 128 10.02 -4.43 -7.68
C ALA A 128 8.96 -3.33 -7.63
N SER A 129 9.39 -2.10 -7.35
CA SER A 129 8.52 -0.92 -7.36
C SER A 129 9.00 0.09 -8.42
N SER A 130 8.05 0.64 -9.18
CA SER A 130 8.33 1.70 -10.15
C SER A 130 8.72 3.03 -9.53
N ARG A 131 8.58 3.17 -8.19
CA ARG A 131 9.02 4.35 -7.43
C ARG A 131 10.53 4.48 -7.34
N PHE A 132 11.25 3.38 -7.62
CA PHE A 132 12.71 3.33 -7.58
C PHE A 132 13.33 3.22 -8.98
N HIS A 133 14.56 3.69 -9.13
CA HIS A 133 15.32 3.53 -10.36
C HIS A 133 15.51 2.04 -10.70
N LYS A 134 15.59 1.71 -12.00
CA LYS A 134 15.68 0.32 -12.50
C LYS A 134 16.78 -0.53 -11.82
N ASP A 135 17.88 0.09 -11.40
CA ASP A 135 19.02 -0.58 -10.76
C ASP A 135 18.78 -0.87 -9.28
N TYR A 136 17.81 -0.18 -8.62
CA TYR A 136 17.56 -0.22 -7.18
C TYR A 136 16.13 -0.61 -6.80
N ARG A 137 15.28 -0.96 -7.78
CA ARG A 137 13.84 -1.21 -7.57
C ARG A 137 13.51 -2.53 -6.90
N TRP A 138 14.44 -3.51 -6.92
CA TRP A 138 14.19 -4.83 -6.38
C TRP A 138 14.57 -4.93 -4.91
N GLY A 139 13.57 -5.23 -4.05
CA GLY A 139 13.75 -5.58 -2.64
C GLY A 139 13.60 -7.09 -2.43
N ASN A 140 14.31 -7.63 -1.44
CA ASN A 140 14.17 -9.02 -1.01
C ASN A 140 13.73 -9.05 0.45
N PHE A 141 12.63 -9.74 0.71
CA PHE A 141 12.01 -9.82 2.02
C PHE A 141 11.78 -11.27 2.38
N TRP A 142 11.89 -11.60 3.65
CA TRP A 142 11.78 -12.98 4.10
C TRP A 142 11.21 -13.03 5.51
N SER A 143 10.62 -14.18 5.86
CA SER A 143 10.28 -14.47 7.24
C SER A 143 10.47 -15.96 7.55
N ALA A 144 10.80 -16.25 8.79
CA ALA A 144 10.83 -17.59 9.34
C ALA A 144 10.07 -17.60 10.67
N GLY A 145 9.32 -18.64 10.91
CA GLY A 145 8.56 -18.83 12.14
C GLY A 145 8.57 -20.26 12.58
N ALA A 146 8.54 -20.48 13.89
CA ALA A 146 8.40 -21.79 14.49
C ALA A 146 7.41 -21.72 15.66
N ALA A 147 6.68 -22.82 15.88
CA ALA A 147 5.84 -22.99 17.06
C ALA A 147 5.91 -24.44 17.55
N TRP A 148 5.77 -24.60 18.86
CA TRP A 148 5.81 -25.87 19.55
C TRP A 148 4.69 -25.96 20.59
N ILE A 149 3.84 -26.98 20.48
CA ILE A 149 2.79 -27.26 21.47
C ILE A 149 3.38 -28.21 22.52
N ILE A 150 3.85 -27.64 23.62
CA ILE A 150 4.51 -28.35 24.72
C ILE A 150 3.54 -29.30 25.42
N SER A 151 2.28 -28.90 25.56
CA SER A 151 1.24 -29.70 26.22
C SER A 151 0.92 -31.04 25.51
N LYS A 152 1.37 -31.21 24.25
CA LYS A 152 1.25 -32.47 23.53
C LYS A 152 2.44 -33.41 23.71
N GLU A 153 3.44 -33.04 24.50
CA GLU A 153 4.61 -33.87 24.74
C GLU A 153 4.35 -34.90 25.83
N ASN A 154 4.95 -36.06 25.69
CA ASN A 154 4.78 -37.18 26.65
C ASN A 154 5.34 -36.85 28.04
N PHE A 155 6.21 -35.87 28.20
CA PHE A 155 6.76 -35.43 29.49
C PHE A 155 5.87 -34.40 30.17
N PHE A 156 4.88 -33.84 29.47
CA PHE A 156 3.99 -32.81 30.00
C PHE A 156 2.73 -33.46 30.57
N ASP A 157 2.72 -33.69 31.88
CA ASP A 157 1.62 -34.33 32.59
C ASP A 157 1.05 -33.34 33.62
N VAL A 158 0.22 -32.42 33.12
CA VAL A 158 -0.37 -31.36 33.94
C VAL A 158 -1.87 -31.22 33.59
N ASP A 159 -2.72 -31.87 34.37
CA ASP A 159 -4.16 -32.06 34.09
C ASP A 159 -4.97 -30.78 33.88
N TRP A 160 -4.57 -29.68 34.49
CA TRP A 160 -5.30 -28.41 34.41
C TRP A 160 -4.85 -27.52 33.23
N VAL A 161 -3.85 -27.93 32.46
CA VAL A 161 -3.37 -27.22 31.27
C VAL A 161 -3.82 -27.94 30.01
N ASP A 162 -4.76 -27.35 29.28
CA ASP A 162 -5.29 -27.92 28.05
C ASP A 162 -4.35 -27.70 26.87
N GLU A 163 -3.77 -26.48 26.77
CA GLU A 163 -2.77 -26.15 25.75
C GLU A 163 -1.71 -25.22 26.30
N LEU A 164 -0.46 -25.52 26.01
CA LEU A 164 0.68 -24.63 26.21
C LEU A 164 1.52 -24.65 24.93
N LYS A 165 1.61 -23.49 24.26
CA LYS A 165 2.30 -23.34 22.98
C LYS A 165 3.29 -22.20 23.04
N LEU A 166 4.53 -22.49 22.64
CA LEU A 166 5.55 -21.47 22.35
C LEU A 166 5.54 -21.13 20.87
N LYS A 167 5.78 -19.87 20.57
CA LYS A 167 5.93 -19.37 19.19
C LYS A 167 7.04 -18.35 19.09
N ALA A 168 7.75 -18.37 17.97
CA ALA A 168 8.75 -17.37 17.64
C ALA A 168 8.78 -17.12 16.14
N SER A 169 9.01 -15.89 15.76
CA SER A 169 9.17 -15.52 14.35
C SER A 169 10.13 -14.35 14.19
N ILE A 170 10.81 -14.34 13.05
CA ILE A 170 11.65 -13.25 12.61
C ILE A 170 11.38 -13.00 11.13
N GLY A 171 11.38 -11.74 10.72
CA GLY A 171 11.20 -11.42 9.31
C GLY A 171 11.53 -9.99 8.97
N SER A 172 11.70 -9.77 7.69
CA SER A 172 12.00 -8.48 7.07
C SER A 172 10.87 -8.13 6.10
N GLN A 173 10.38 -6.90 6.19
CA GLN A 173 9.33 -6.33 5.32
C GLN A 173 9.84 -5.07 4.66
N GLY A 174 9.50 -4.87 3.39
CA GLY A 174 9.79 -3.65 2.66
C GLY A 174 8.66 -2.63 2.74
N ASN A 175 9.05 -1.36 2.67
CA ASN A 175 8.15 -0.24 2.50
C ASN A 175 8.66 0.63 1.35
N ASP A 176 7.83 0.84 0.34
CA ASP A 176 8.09 1.69 -0.82
C ASP A 176 7.23 2.97 -0.82
N ASN A 177 6.64 3.32 0.33
CA ASN A 177 5.72 4.45 0.42
C ASN A 177 6.45 5.80 0.37
N ILE A 178 6.99 6.10 -0.80
CA ILE A 178 7.61 7.37 -1.16
C ILE A 178 6.91 7.98 -2.38
N GLY A 179 7.23 9.22 -2.70
CA GLY A 179 6.75 9.87 -3.93
C GLY A 179 7.26 9.18 -5.20
N ASN A 180 6.54 9.36 -6.29
CA ASN A 180 6.95 8.83 -7.60
C ASN A 180 8.08 9.70 -8.19
N PHE A 181 8.99 9.07 -8.95
CA PHE A 181 10.09 9.72 -9.69
C PHE A 181 11.11 10.48 -8.83
N LEU A 182 11.20 10.19 -7.52
CA LEU A 182 12.21 10.82 -6.64
C LEU A 182 13.65 10.44 -7.01
N TYR A 183 13.84 9.39 -7.79
CA TYR A 183 15.14 8.97 -8.29
C TYR A 183 15.66 9.79 -9.49
N ALA A 184 14.79 10.62 -10.10
CA ALA A 184 15.11 11.43 -11.29
C ALA A 184 15.04 12.92 -10.95
N ASP A 185 15.82 13.74 -11.70
CA ASP A 185 15.67 15.19 -11.64
C ASP A 185 14.31 15.58 -12.19
N ASN A 186 13.56 16.35 -11.42
CA ASN A 186 12.21 16.77 -11.75
C ASN A 186 12.18 18.24 -12.14
N TYR A 187 11.42 18.52 -13.21
CA TYR A 187 11.21 19.87 -13.74
C TYR A 187 9.71 20.14 -13.87
N THR A 188 9.31 21.37 -13.63
CA THR A 188 7.99 21.85 -14.01
C THR A 188 8.06 22.65 -15.30
N ILE A 189 7.03 22.52 -16.12
CA ILE A 189 6.88 23.32 -17.34
C ILE A 189 6.21 24.63 -16.98
N VAL A 190 6.81 25.74 -17.34
CA VAL A 190 6.26 27.08 -17.14
C VAL A 190 6.14 27.80 -18.46
N ASN A 191 5.10 28.62 -18.59
CA ASN A 191 4.93 29.50 -19.75
C ASN A 191 5.77 30.76 -19.53
N ASN A 192 6.71 31.00 -20.43
CA ASN A 192 7.51 32.21 -20.43
C ASN A 192 7.28 32.97 -21.75
N ASN A 193 6.38 33.96 -21.72
CA ASN A 193 6.04 34.77 -22.89
C ASN A 193 5.67 33.93 -24.15
N ASN A 194 4.75 33.01 -24.01
CA ASN A 194 4.30 32.05 -25.04
C ASN A 194 5.38 31.05 -25.52
N SER A 195 6.45 30.91 -24.73
CA SER A 195 7.47 29.89 -24.95
C SER A 195 7.51 28.93 -23.78
N VAL A 196 7.77 27.65 -24.08
CA VAL A 196 7.94 26.62 -23.05
C VAL A 196 9.28 26.85 -22.35
N ALA A 197 9.26 26.96 -21.03
CA ALA A 197 10.46 26.96 -20.19
C ALA A 197 10.38 25.82 -19.16
N TYR A 198 11.54 25.31 -18.78
CA TYR A 198 11.67 24.27 -17.75
C TYR A 198 12.25 24.91 -16.49
N GLN A 199 11.49 24.85 -15.41
CA GLN A 199 11.97 25.26 -14.10
C GLN A 199 12.37 24.03 -13.31
N TRP A 200 13.59 24.01 -12.81
CA TRP A 200 14.07 22.94 -11.96
C TRP A 200 13.27 22.88 -10.66
N LEU A 201 12.78 21.71 -10.30
CA LEU A 201 11.94 21.50 -9.14
C LEU A 201 12.70 20.76 -8.02
N GLN A 202 13.35 19.64 -8.36
CA GLN A 202 13.99 18.78 -7.39
C GLN A 202 15.10 17.94 -8.03
N LYS A 203 16.20 17.79 -7.29
CA LYS A 203 17.28 16.86 -7.64
C LYS A 203 16.85 15.42 -7.33
N GLY A 204 17.07 14.52 -8.27
CA GLY A 204 16.86 13.10 -8.10
C GLY A 204 17.90 12.43 -7.20
N THR A 205 17.47 11.41 -6.48
CA THR A 205 18.32 10.53 -5.67
C THR A 205 18.26 9.14 -6.28
N LYS A 206 19.21 8.84 -7.18
CA LYS A 206 19.17 7.63 -8.02
C LYS A 206 19.18 6.33 -7.21
N ASP A 207 19.87 6.30 -6.09
CA ASP A 207 20.09 5.16 -5.21
C ASP A 207 19.01 4.99 -4.12
N ILE A 208 17.96 5.81 -4.14
CA ILE A 208 16.81 5.62 -3.24
C ILE A 208 16.18 4.24 -3.49
N THR A 209 15.94 3.51 -2.40
CA THR A 209 15.44 2.14 -2.42
C THR A 209 14.50 1.87 -1.26
N TRP A 210 14.08 0.64 -1.11
CA TRP A 210 13.18 0.18 -0.08
C TRP A 210 13.66 0.51 1.33
N GLU A 211 12.77 1.05 2.14
CA GLU A 211 12.92 1.02 3.60
C GLU A 211 12.65 -0.41 4.09
N THR A 212 13.48 -0.91 5.00
CA THR A 212 13.37 -2.26 5.51
C THR A 212 13.01 -2.28 6.99
N ASN A 213 11.95 -3.00 7.34
CA ASN A 213 11.49 -3.23 8.70
C ASN A 213 11.79 -4.68 9.11
N THR A 214 12.70 -4.89 10.06
CA THR A 214 12.96 -6.20 10.66
C THR A 214 12.14 -6.34 11.95
N ASN A 215 11.36 -7.41 12.04
CA ASN A 215 10.52 -7.72 13.19
C ASN A 215 10.95 -9.06 13.79
N VAL A 216 11.05 -9.10 15.11
CA VAL A 216 11.24 -10.33 15.90
C VAL A 216 10.06 -10.42 16.85
N ASN A 217 9.37 -11.55 16.86
CA ASN A 217 8.25 -11.80 17.76
C ASN A 217 8.48 -13.15 18.47
N THR A 218 8.17 -13.20 19.74
CA THR A 218 8.14 -14.45 20.51
C THR A 218 6.98 -14.38 21.51
N GLY A 219 6.33 -15.49 21.75
CA GLY A 219 5.17 -15.51 22.62
C GLY A 219 4.81 -16.88 23.13
N ILE A 220 3.92 -16.87 24.10
CA ILE A 220 3.32 -18.05 24.73
C ILE A 220 1.81 -17.92 24.57
N GLU A 221 1.17 -18.98 24.12
CA GLU A 221 -0.28 -19.15 24.13
C GLU A 221 -0.64 -20.26 25.11
N PHE A 222 -1.67 -20.07 25.91
CA PHE A 222 -2.12 -21.05 26.89
C PHE A 222 -3.64 -21.15 26.96
N SER A 223 -4.11 -22.34 27.28
CA SER A 223 -5.50 -22.65 27.63
C SER A 223 -5.52 -23.57 28.85
N VAL A 224 -6.34 -23.25 29.83
CA VAL A 224 -6.36 -23.97 31.11
C VAL A 224 -7.81 -24.15 31.63
N LEU A 225 -8.01 -25.14 32.54
CA LEU A 225 -9.25 -25.41 33.26
C LEU A 225 -10.41 -25.71 32.31
N ASP A 226 -10.27 -26.73 31.45
CA ASP A 226 -11.24 -27.12 30.40
C ASP A 226 -11.55 -25.94 29.47
N SER A 227 -10.52 -25.20 29.07
CA SER A 227 -10.57 -24.02 28.17
C SER A 227 -11.42 -22.86 28.70
N ARG A 228 -11.63 -22.79 30.02
CA ARG A 228 -12.34 -21.68 30.67
C ARG A 228 -11.52 -20.40 30.70
N ILE A 229 -10.20 -20.53 30.75
CA ILE A 229 -9.27 -19.40 30.72
C ILE A 229 -8.27 -19.65 29.60
N SER A 230 -8.16 -18.73 28.66
CA SER A 230 -7.17 -18.74 27.61
C SER A 230 -6.55 -17.35 27.44
N GLY A 231 -5.30 -17.32 27.02
CA GLY A 231 -4.60 -16.06 26.81
C GLY A 231 -3.31 -16.22 26.02
N SER A 232 -2.73 -15.07 25.66
CA SER A 232 -1.40 -15.01 25.04
C SER A 232 -0.59 -13.89 25.65
N LEU A 233 0.74 -14.12 25.72
CA LEU A 233 1.72 -13.12 26.08
C LEU A 233 2.74 -13.07 24.95
N ASP A 234 2.84 -11.91 24.30
CA ASP A 234 3.68 -11.69 23.16
C ASP A 234 4.69 -10.57 23.43
N TYR A 235 5.96 -10.82 23.11
CA TYR A 235 7.02 -9.83 23.06
C TYR A 235 7.41 -9.58 21.60
N PHE A 236 7.51 -8.32 21.21
CA PHE A 236 7.95 -7.95 19.87
C PHE A 236 9.06 -6.90 19.90
N TYR A 237 9.95 -6.98 18.93
CA TYR A 237 10.98 -6.00 18.65
C TYR A 237 10.97 -5.65 17.17
N ARG A 238 10.98 -4.36 16.85
CA ARG A 238 11.03 -3.86 15.47
C ARG A 238 12.21 -2.92 15.30
N LYS A 239 12.93 -3.08 14.19
CA LYS A 239 13.98 -2.17 13.74
C LYS A 239 13.71 -1.76 12.30
N THR A 240 13.71 -0.45 12.04
CA THR A 240 13.58 0.16 10.69
C THR A 240 14.97 0.65 10.24
N THR A 241 15.31 0.39 9.00
CA THR A 241 16.57 0.81 8.34
C THR A 241 16.30 1.23 6.91
#